data_25c8471aa6c68eb2d13cd1a7412e2598
#
_entry.id   25c8471aa6c68eb2d13cd1a7412e2598
#
_cell.length_a   1.000
_cell.length_b   1.000
_cell.length_c   1.000
_cell.angle_alpha   90.00
_cell.angle_beta   90.00
_cell.angle_gamma   90.00
#
_symmetry.space_group_name_H-M   'P 1'
#
loop_
_entity.id
_entity.type
_entity.pdbx_description
1 polymer ?
#
loop_
_entity_poly.entity_id
_entity_poly.type
_entity_poly.pdbx_seq_one_letter_code
_entity_poly.pdbx_strand_id
1 'polypeptide(L)'
;MLKHCQRCLLLVGVLLLSACGNSADTGDLRKFMAEVAAKPRGTIPAIPEFEAYEPYKYGAANRRSPFEPPVVIVDRVQNQVRTLIRPPTDHVKQPLELFNIGSLTMVGTLARNQTYWGLIVDQEGVVHRVQIGDYMGTQWGKIKRIRESGIDLEEIVSDGVGGWLPRPRTIEMLSDNQ
;
A
#
# COMPACT_ATOMS: atom_id res chain seq x y z
N MET A 1 88.00 4.12 -16.18
CA MET A 1 86.87 3.48 -15.44
C MET A 1 85.52 4.16 -15.75
N LEU A 2 85.38 5.45 -15.80
CA LEU A 2 84.16 6.20 -16.00
C LEU A 2 83.44 5.88 -17.32
N LYS A 3 84.21 5.73 -18.42
CA LYS A 3 83.65 5.43 -19.77
C LYS A 3 83.05 4.03 -19.89
N HIS A 4 83.54 3.07 -19.12
CA HIS A 4 82.99 1.72 -19.13
C HIS A 4 81.67 1.66 -18.32
N CYS A 5 81.58 2.41 -17.21
CA CYS A 5 80.39 2.52 -16.41
C CYS A 5 79.24 3.17 -17.22
N GLN A 6 79.53 4.22 -17.98
CA GLN A 6 78.55 4.88 -18.85
C GLN A 6 78.06 4.01 -20.03
N ARG A 7 78.95 3.13 -20.58
CA ARG A 7 78.53 2.15 -21.60
C ARG A 7 77.64 1.03 -21.03
N CYS A 8 77.97 0.56 -19.82
CA CYS A 8 77.13 -0.42 -19.15
C CYS A 8 75.76 0.16 -18.83
N LEU A 9 75.68 1.40 -18.39
CA LEU A 9 74.38 2.05 -18.08
C LEU A 9 73.51 2.25 -19.33
N LEU A 10 74.15 2.58 -20.48
CA LEU A 10 73.43 2.67 -21.77
C LEU A 10 72.96 1.28 -22.26
N LEU A 11 73.74 0.22 -22.11
CA LEU A 11 73.34 -1.11 -22.50
C LEU A 11 72.16 -1.64 -21.63
N VAL A 12 72.16 -1.38 -20.35
CA VAL A 12 71.06 -1.71 -19.41
C VAL A 12 69.80 -0.91 -19.78
N GLY A 13 69.92 0.34 -20.14
CA GLY A 13 68.82 1.19 -20.61
C GLY A 13 68.15 0.67 -21.88
N VAL A 14 68.95 0.20 -22.87
CA VAL A 14 68.42 -0.38 -24.11
C VAL A 14 67.78 -1.74 -23.87
N LEU A 15 68.29 -2.54 -22.94
CA LEU A 15 67.69 -3.83 -22.56
C LEU A 15 66.34 -3.67 -21.84
N LEU A 16 66.17 -2.62 -21.05
CA LEU A 16 64.91 -2.34 -20.38
C LEU A 16 63.82 -1.80 -21.34
N LEU A 17 64.19 -1.15 -22.42
CA LEU A 17 63.20 -0.72 -23.42
C LEU A 17 62.69 -1.85 -24.31
N SER A 18 63.38 -2.98 -24.45
CA SER A 18 62.89 -4.16 -25.20
C SER A 18 61.89 -5.01 -24.44
N ALA A 19 61.73 -4.81 -23.15
CA ALA A 19 60.77 -5.59 -22.32
C ALA A 19 59.31 -5.14 -22.45
N CYS A 20 59.02 -3.99 -23.06
CA CYS A 20 57.64 -3.50 -23.28
C CYS A 20 56.96 -4.05 -24.55
N GLY A 21 57.55 -5.01 -25.21
CA GLY A 21 57.03 -5.61 -26.47
C GLY A 21 56.10 -6.80 -26.26
N ASN A 22 55.47 -6.98 -25.06
CA ASN A 22 54.48 -8.00 -24.91
C ASN A 22 53.15 -7.51 -25.52
N SER A 23 53.05 -7.53 -26.86
CA SER A 23 51.78 -7.43 -27.57
C SER A 23 50.97 -8.63 -27.04
N ALA A 24 50.01 -8.35 -26.18
CA ALA A 24 49.04 -9.36 -25.77
C ALA A 24 48.55 -10.03 -27.08
N ASP A 25 48.89 -11.28 -27.24
CA ASP A 25 48.44 -12.04 -28.41
C ASP A 25 46.91 -12.11 -28.36
N THR A 26 46.27 -11.23 -29.09
CA THR A 26 44.81 -11.19 -29.25
C THR A 26 44.35 -12.04 -30.41
N GLY A 27 45.21 -12.95 -30.89
CA GLY A 27 44.89 -13.86 -32.01
C GLY A 27 43.75 -14.81 -31.69
N ASP A 28 43.67 -15.25 -30.45
CA ASP A 28 42.59 -16.10 -29.96
C ASP A 28 41.26 -15.35 -29.94
N LEU A 29 41.25 -14.11 -29.50
CA LEU A 29 40.06 -13.27 -29.47
C LEU A 29 39.56 -12.92 -30.89
N ARG A 30 40.47 -12.62 -31.82
CA ARG A 30 40.13 -12.38 -33.22
C ARG A 30 39.55 -13.65 -33.85
N LYS A 31 40.11 -14.81 -33.55
CA LYS A 31 39.61 -16.12 -34.04
C LYS A 31 38.21 -16.40 -33.49
N PHE A 32 38.00 -16.17 -32.20
CA PHE A 32 36.71 -16.31 -31.58
C PHE A 32 35.65 -15.36 -32.20
N MET A 33 36.01 -14.09 -32.40
CA MET A 33 35.10 -13.12 -33.04
C MET A 33 34.76 -13.54 -34.47
N ALA A 34 35.71 -14.05 -35.24
CA ALA A 34 35.47 -14.54 -36.59
C ALA A 34 34.58 -15.81 -36.57
N GLU A 35 34.79 -16.72 -35.63
CA GLU A 35 33.97 -17.90 -35.45
C GLU A 35 32.51 -17.55 -35.05
N VAL A 36 32.34 -16.61 -34.15
CA VAL A 36 31.00 -16.15 -33.73
C VAL A 36 30.31 -15.41 -34.90
N ALA A 37 31.06 -14.60 -35.64
CA ALA A 37 30.51 -13.89 -36.81
C ALA A 37 30.14 -14.86 -37.97
N ALA A 38 30.83 -15.99 -38.09
CA ALA A 38 30.54 -16.99 -39.10
C ALA A 38 29.34 -17.90 -38.73
N LYS A 39 28.90 -17.88 -37.47
CA LYS A 39 27.71 -18.65 -37.09
C LYS A 39 26.48 -18.12 -37.82
N PRO A 40 25.70 -19.00 -38.46
CA PRO A 40 24.48 -18.56 -39.13
C PRO A 40 23.57 -17.86 -38.13
N ARG A 41 23.12 -16.68 -38.47
CA ARG A 41 22.12 -15.95 -37.67
C ARG A 41 20.85 -16.77 -37.68
N GLY A 42 20.30 -17.03 -36.50
CA GLY A 42 19.04 -17.77 -36.37
C GLY A 42 17.94 -17.11 -37.21
N THR A 43 17.08 -17.93 -37.77
CA THR A 43 15.90 -17.43 -38.49
C THR A 43 14.95 -16.82 -37.50
N ILE A 44 14.63 -15.54 -37.67
CA ILE A 44 13.59 -14.89 -36.89
C ILE A 44 12.25 -15.47 -37.34
N PRO A 45 11.47 -16.14 -36.48
CA PRO A 45 10.15 -16.62 -36.85
C PRO A 45 9.29 -15.45 -37.35
N ALA A 46 8.50 -15.69 -38.38
CA ALA A 46 7.57 -14.71 -38.90
C ALA A 46 6.65 -14.24 -37.76
N ILE A 47 6.36 -12.93 -37.72
CA ILE A 47 5.41 -12.37 -36.79
C ILE A 47 4.07 -13.09 -37.01
N PRO A 48 3.42 -13.62 -35.96
CA PRO A 48 2.11 -14.23 -36.11
C PRO A 48 1.15 -13.26 -36.76
N GLU A 49 0.39 -13.74 -37.76
CA GLU A 49 -0.67 -12.91 -38.37
C GLU A 49 -1.67 -12.54 -37.29
N PHE A 50 -2.00 -11.25 -37.24
CA PHE A 50 -3.04 -10.77 -36.34
C PHE A 50 -4.38 -11.30 -36.81
N GLU A 51 -5.04 -12.09 -35.99
CA GLU A 51 -6.46 -12.37 -36.19
C GLU A 51 -7.21 -11.05 -36.03
N ALA A 52 -8.05 -10.72 -37.01
CA ALA A 52 -8.85 -9.50 -36.96
C ALA A 52 -9.73 -9.56 -35.71
N TYR A 53 -9.51 -8.61 -34.76
CA TYR A 53 -10.33 -8.50 -33.59
C TYR A 53 -11.77 -8.13 -34.01
N GLU A 54 -12.72 -9.01 -33.77
CA GLU A 54 -14.12 -8.67 -33.89
C GLU A 54 -14.52 -7.78 -32.70
N PRO A 55 -14.92 -6.53 -32.94
CA PRO A 55 -15.31 -5.66 -31.84
C PRO A 55 -16.52 -6.24 -31.11
N TYR A 56 -16.38 -6.39 -29.80
CA TYR A 56 -17.49 -6.87 -28.97
C TYR A 56 -18.68 -5.91 -29.07
N LYS A 57 -19.82 -6.42 -29.55
CA LYS A 57 -21.06 -5.65 -29.57
C LYS A 57 -21.69 -5.66 -28.18
N TYR A 58 -21.72 -4.49 -27.55
CA TYR A 58 -22.35 -4.34 -26.25
C TYR A 58 -23.86 -4.61 -26.37
N GLY A 59 -24.27 -5.81 -25.97
CA GLY A 59 -25.67 -6.26 -26.03
C GLY A 59 -26.52 -5.88 -24.82
N ALA A 60 -25.98 -5.14 -23.87
CA ALA A 60 -26.64 -4.82 -22.61
C ALA A 60 -27.10 -3.35 -22.53
N ALA A 61 -27.24 -2.66 -23.70
CA ALA A 61 -27.67 -1.25 -23.73
C ALA A 61 -29.05 -1.04 -23.07
N ASN A 62 -29.89 -2.07 -23.06
CA ASN A 62 -31.24 -2.02 -22.46
C ASN A 62 -31.25 -2.53 -21.00
N ARG A 63 -30.11 -2.92 -20.45
CA ARG A 63 -30.02 -3.27 -19.04
C ARG A 63 -29.72 -2.02 -18.23
N ARG A 64 -30.20 -2.03 -16.99
CA ARG A 64 -29.91 -0.96 -16.03
C ARG A 64 -28.42 -0.71 -15.94
N SER A 65 -28.01 0.55 -15.98
CA SER A 65 -26.63 0.96 -15.79
C SER A 65 -26.13 0.51 -14.41
N PRO A 66 -24.94 -0.10 -14.30
CA PRO A 66 -24.35 -0.43 -12.99
C PRO A 66 -24.04 0.81 -12.16
N PHE A 67 -24.02 2.00 -12.78
CA PHE A 67 -23.77 3.29 -12.11
C PHE A 67 -25.08 4.04 -11.77
N GLU A 68 -26.24 3.53 -12.20
CA GLU A 68 -27.47 4.05 -11.66
C GLU A 68 -27.59 3.69 -10.18
N PRO A 69 -27.82 4.68 -9.31
CA PRO A 69 -28.03 4.37 -7.90
C PRO A 69 -29.17 3.34 -7.80
N PRO A 70 -29.03 2.31 -6.94
CA PRO A 70 -30.10 1.37 -6.72
C PRO A 70 -31.34 2.16 -6.33
N VAL A 71 -32.48 1.84 -6.96
CA VAL A 71 -33.78 2.36 -6.49
C VAL A 71 -33.93 1.80 -5.07
N VAL A 72 -33.49 2.56 -4.10
CA VAL A 72 -33.72 2.24 -2.70
C VAL A 72 -35.20 2.48 -2.49
N ILE A 73 -36.00 1.42 -2.46
CA ILE A 73 -37.30 1.46 -1.85
C ILE A 73 -37.04 1.74 -0.37
N VAL A 74 -36.93 3.02 -0.06
CA VAL A 74 -36.76 3.45 1.33
C VAL A 74 -38.11 3.18 1.98
N ASP A 75 -38.21 2.06 2.65
CA ASP A 75 -39.38 1.76 3.46
C ASP A 75 -39.65 2.96 4.36
N ARG A 76 -40.92 3.35 4.44
CA ARG A 76 -41.39 4.48 5.27
C ARG A 76 -40.87 4.35 6.72
N VAL A 77 -40.59 3.14 7.18
CA VAL A 77 -40.01 2.84 8.48
C VAL A 77 -38.60 3.42 8.62
N GLN A 78 -37.76 3.32 7.59
CA GLN A 78 -36.40 3.91 7.64
C GLN A 78 -36.44 5.45 7.65
N ASN A 79 -37.43 6.06 6.99
CA ASN A 79 -37.61 7.51 7.06
C ASN A 79 -38.06 7.98 8.44
N GLN A 80 -38.88 7.18 9.13
CA GLN A 80 -39.27 7.51 10.52
C GLN A 80 -38.10 7.38 11.50
N VAL A 81 -37.23 6.37 11.32
CA VAL A 81 -36.02 6.21 12.13
C VAL A 81 -35.02 7.34 11.88
N ARG A 82 -34.88 7.78 10.62
CA ARG A 82 -34.01 8.91 10.24
C ARG A 82 -34.39 10.21 10.94
N THR A 83 -35.69 10.46 11.10
CA THR A 83 -36.19 11.73 11.71
C THR A 83 -35.98 11.80 13.21
N LEU A 84 -35.79 10.66 13.87
CA LEU A 84 -35.61 10.59 15.34
C LEU A 84 -34.15 10.58 15.79
N ILE A 85 -33.21 10.23 14.88
CA ILE A 85 -31.78 10.20 15.21
C ILE A 85 -31.22 11.59 15.03
N ARG A 86 -30.57 12.10 16.10
CA ARG A 86 -29.82 13.34 16.08
C ARG A 86 -28.50 13.16 16.82
N PRO A 87 -27.45 13.87 16.41
CA PRO A 87 -26.21 13.89 17.17
C PRO A 87 -26.49 14.36 18.61
N PRO A 88 -25.85 13.74 19.60
CA PRO A 88 -25.91 14.22 20.97
C PRO A 88 -25.18 15.56 21.06
N THR A 89 -25.91 16.66 21.28
CA THR A 89 -25.33 18.01 21.30
C THR A 89 -24.94 18.46 22.71
N ASP A 90 -25.44 17.78 23.72
CA ASP A 90 -25.37 18.16 25.13
C ASP A 90 -24.34 17.37 25.95
N HIS A 91 -23.57 16.46 25.33
CA HIS A 91 -22.51 15.77 26.04
C HIS A 91 -21.17 16.53 25.97
N VAL A 92 -20.38 16.39 27.01
CA VAL A 92 -19.00 16.90 27.03
C VAL A 92 -18.17 16.03 26.12
N LYS A 93 -17.53 16.62 25.10
CA LYS A 93 -16.69 15.89 24.17
C LYS A 93 -15.56 15.15 24.88
N GLN A 94 -15.42 13.87 24.57
CA GLN A 94 -14.32 13.05 25.06
C GLN A 94 -13.07 13.24 24.20
N PRO A 95 -11.87 12.97 24.71
CA PRO A 95 -10.61 13.19 23.99
C PRO A 95 -10.56 12.51 22.62
N LEU A 96 -11.09 11.28 22.50
CA LEU A 96 -11.07 10.52 21.24
C LEU A 96 -12.07 11.03 20.20
N GLU A 97 -12.98 11.92 20.52
CA GLU A 97 -13.87 12.56 19.55
C GLU A 97 -13.18 13.67 18.74
N LEU A 98 -11.97 14.05 19.12
CA LEU A 98 -11.17 15.02 18.37
C LEU A 98 -10.46 14.38 17.16
N PHE A 99 -10.34 13.07 17.14
CA PHE A 99 -9.64 12.31 16.11
C PHE A 99 -10.60 11.64 15.14
N ASN A 100 -10.16 11.47 13.89
CA ASN A 100 -10.93 10.67 12.94
C ASN A 100 -10.86 9.19 13.35
N ILE A 101 -11.98 8.45 13.21
CA ILE A 101 -12.03 7.04 13.58
C ILE A 101 -10.98 6.19 12.84
N GLY A 102 -10.64 6.55 11.61
CA GLY A 102 -9.65 5.85 10.79
C GLY A 102 -8.20 6.06 11.26
N SER A 103 -7.95 7.00 12.16
CA SER A 103 -6.64 7.25 12.74
C SER A 103 -6.46 6.64 14.13
N LEU A 104 -7.51 6.02 14.65
CA LEU A 104 -7.51 5.35 15.94
C LEU A 104 -7.22 3.86 15.73
N THR A 105 -6.32 3.32 16.52
CA THR A 105 -5.91 1.93 16.43
C THR A 105 -6.16 1.21 17.76
N MET A 106 -6.85 0.08 17.72
CA MET A 106 -7.00 -0.76 18.89
C MET A 106 -5.75 -1.62 19.08
N VAL A 107 -5.15 -1.53 20.27
CA VAL A 107 -3.92 -2.26 20.62
C VAL A 107 -4.14 -3.36 21.65
N GLY A 108 -5.31 -3.43 22.23
CA GLY A 108 -5.62 -4.49 23.18
C GLY A 108 -6.88 -4.23 23.99
N THR A 109 -7.11 -5.14 24.95
CA THR A 109 -8.19 -5.06 25.93
C THR A 109 -7.63 -5.13 27.33
N LEU A 110 -8.35 -4.57 28.28
CA LEU A 110 -8.07 -4.71 29.70
C LEU A 110 -9.35 -5.18 30.42
N ALA A 111 -9.23 -6.22 31.21
CA ALA A 111 -10.33 -6.74 32.00
C ALA A 111 -9.99 -6.64 33.51
N ARG A 112 -10.90 -6.10 34.29
CA ARG A 112 -10.79 -6.07 35.75
C ARG A 112 -12.19 -6.10 36.37
N ASN A 113 -12.41 -7.00 37.32
CA ASN A 113 -13.68 -7.11 38.07
C ASN A 113 -14.91 -7.09 37.14
N GLN A 114 -14.94 -7.96 36.12
CA GLN A 114 -16.02 -8.08 35.13
C GLN A 114 -16.24 -6.85 34.22
N THR A 115 -15.40 -5.82 34.33
CA THR A 115 -15.44 -4.67 33.43
C THR A 115 -14.39 -4.82 32.35
N TYR A 116 -14.80 -4.63 31.09
CA TYR A 116 -13.94 -4.69 29.91
C TYR A 116 -13.69 -3.27 29.40
N TRP A 117 -12.44 -2.98 29.13
CA TRP A 117 -12.02 -1.75 28.47
C TRP A 117 -11.28 -2.10 27.17
N GLY A 118 -11.45 -1.26 26.15
CA GLY A 118 -10.59 -1.24 25.00
C GLY A 118 -9.42 -0.26 25.21
N LEU A 119 -8.27 -0.60 24.66
CA LEU A 119 -7.10 0.28 24.62
C LEU A 119 -6.93 0.78 23.19
N ILE A 120 -7.08 2.09 23.02
CA ILE A 120 -7.00 2.77 21.74
C ILE A 120 -5.78 3.69 21.74
N VAL A 121 -4.99 3.62 20.69
CA VAL A 121 -3.88 4.54 20.43
C VAL A 121 -4.35 5.59 19.43
N ASP A 122 -4.09 6.85 19.73
CA ASP A 122 -4.34 7.98 18.85
C ASP A 122 -3.14 8.25 17.92
N GLN A 123 -3.25 9.29 17.07
CA GLN A 123 -2.18 9.70 16.16
C GLN A 123 -0.92 10.21 16.86
N GLU A 124 -1.04 10.63 18.09
CA GLU A 124 0.07 11.16 18.92
C GLU A 124 0.78 10.04 19.68
N GLY A 125 0.29 8.78 19.54
CA GLY A 125 0.82 7.61 20.24
C GLY A 125 0.33 7.48 21.68
N VAL A 126 -0.65 8.27 22.09
CA VAL A 126 -1.21 8.20 23.45
C VAL A 126 -2.23 7.06 23.54
N VAL A 127 -2.11 6.25 24.60
CA VAL A 127 -3.04 5.14 24.85
C VAL A 127 -4.20 5.62 25.69
N HIS A 128 -5.40 5.50 25.15
CA HIS A 128 -6.66 5.82 25.82
C HIS A 128 -7.40 4.55 26.21
N ARG A 129 -7.98 4.56 27.39
CA ARG A 129 -8.85 3.49 27.86
C ARG A 129 -10.30 3.90 27.62
N VAL A 130 -11.04 3.04 26.92
CA VAL A 130 -12.45 3.26 26.57
C VAL A 130 -13.33 2.14 27.07
N GLN A 131 -14.59 2.43 27.34
CA GLN A 131 -15.61 1.49 27.77
C GLN A 131 -16.86 1.56 26.91
N ILE A 132 -17.76 0.59 27.06
CA ILE A 132 -19.06 0.60 26.39
C ILE A 132 -19.83 1.86 26.80
N GLY A 133 -20.35 2.58 25.82
CA GLY A 133 -21.06 3.83 26.02
C GLY A 133 -20.24 5.09 25.80
N ASP A 134 -18.90 4.99 25.80
CA ASP A 134 -18.02 6.11 25.47
C ASP A 134 -18.13 6.49 24.00
N TYR A 135 -17.69 7.70 23.68
CA TYR A 135 -17.69 8.25 22.33
C TYR A 135 -16.27 8.38 21.78
N MET A 136 -16.11 8.10 20.50
CA MET A 136 -14.87 8.30 19.75
C MET A 136 -15.14 8.64 18.29
N GLY A 137 -14.20 9.30 17.66
CA GLY A 137 -14.33 9.75 16.28
C GLY A 137 -15.16 11.02 16.12
N THR A 138 -14.90 11.76 15.04
CA THR A 138 -15.52 13.05 14.77
C THR A 138 -17.02 12.97 14.44
N GLN A 139 -17.55 11.75 14.24
CA GLN A 139 -18.93 11.49 13.84
C GLN A 139 -19.76 10.87 14.98
N TRP A 140 -19.51 11.28 16.23
CA TRP A 140 -20.24 10.81 17.44
C TRP A 140 -20.33 9.27 17.52
N GLY A 141 -19.20 8.59 17.27
CA GLY A 141 -19.12 7.13 17.31
C GLY A 141 -19.28 6.60 18.72
N LYS A 142 -20.46 6.09 19.06
CA LYS A 142 -20.76 5.50 20.36
C LYS A 142 -20.37 4.04 20.41
N ILE A 143 -19.53 3.66 21.37
CA ILE A 143 -19.09 2.28 21.57
C ILE A 143 -20.28 1.42 22.01
N LYS A 144 -20.59 0.38 21.24
CA LYS A 144 -21.67 -0.58 21.53
C LYS A 144 -21.15 -1.87 22.13
N ARG A 145 -19.97 -2.31 21.70
CA ARG A 145 -19.37 -3.58 22.15
C ARG A 145 -17.86 -3.53 22.07
N ILE A 146 -17.21 -4.14 23.05
CA ILE A 146 -15.77 -4.37 23.06
C ILE A 146 -15.53 -5.86 23.03
N ARG A 147 -14.73 -6.34 22.10
CA ARG A 147 -14.29 -7.73 21.92
C ARG A 147 -12.77 -7.77 21.94
N GLU A 148 -12.18 -8.93 22.15
CA GLU A 148 -10.73 -9.12 22.03
C GLU A 148 -10.22 -8.78 20.63
N SER A 149 -11.02 -9.06 19.59
CA SER A 149 -10.65 -8.83 18.20
C SER A 149 -10.96 -7.41 17.68
N GLY A 150 -11.69 -6.58 18.45
CA GLY A 150 -12.10 -5.27 17.95
C GLY A 150 -13.19 -4.60 18.79
N ILE A 151 -13.47 -3.36 18.42
CA ILE A 151 -14.52 -2.52 19.03
C ILE A 151 -15.57 -2.21 17.99
N ASP A 152 -16.83 -2.56 18.29
CA ASP A 152 -17.98 -2.18 17.47
C ASP A 152 -18.57 -0.87 18.00
N LEU A 153 -18.75 0.07 17.11
CA LEU A 153 -19.34 1.37 17.42
C LEU A 153 -20.37 1.77 16.36
N GLU A 154 -21.18 2.75 16.69
CA GLU A 154 -22.20 3.30 15.82
C GLU A 154 -21.98 4.80 15.68
N GLU A 155 -21.62 5.24 14.49
CA GLU A 155 -21.48 6.65 14.15
C GLU A 155 -22.82 7.24 13.73
N ILE A 156 -22.99 8.54 13.88
CA ILE A 156 -24.13 9.29 13.36
C ILE A 156 -23.64 10.19 12.25
N VAL A 157 -24.06 9.93 11.02
CA VAL A 157 -23.60 10.66 9.84
C VAL A 157 -24.77 11.36 9.18
N SER A 158 -24.52 12.50 8.53
CA SER A 158 -25.54 13.21 7.75
C SER A 158 -25.94 12.40 6.53
N ASP A 159 -27.22 12.38 6.21
CA ASP A 159 -27.77 11.77 4.99
C ASP A 159 -27.68 12.68 3.75
N GLY A 160 -27.17 13.89 3.90
CA GLY A 160 -27.01 14.89 2.84
C GLY A 160 -28.28 15.67 2.49
N VAL A 161 -29.43 15.33 3.09
CA VAL A 161 -30.73 16.01 2.87
C VAL A 161 -31.32 16.57 4.14
N GLY A 162 -30.47 16.81 5.15
CA GLY A 162 -30.85 17.42 6.40
C GLY A 162 -31.26 16.44 7.51
N GLY A 163 -31.13 15.14 7.27
CA GLY A 163 -31.34 14.08 8.25
C GLY A 163 -30.04 13.43 8.72
N TRP A 164 -30.17 12.44 9.61
CA TRP A 164 -29.06 11.71 10.19
C TRP A 164 -29.31 10.21 10.11
N LEU A 165 -28.24 9.45 9.89
CA LEU A 165 -28.25 8.01 9.76
C LEU A 165 -27.24 7.37 10.71
N PRO A 166 -27.59 6.25 11.36
CA PRO A 166 -26.63 5.44 12.08
C PRO A 166 -25.76 4.67 11.08
N ARG A 167 -24.47 4.67 11.31
CA ARG A 167 -23.48 3.91 10.54
C ARG A 167 -22.67 3.01 11.45
N PRO A 168 -22.84 1.69 11.36
CA PRO A 168 -22.03 0.76 12.14
C PRO A 168 -20.57 0.80 11.65
N ARG A 169 -19.63 0.76 12.57
CA ARG A 169 -18.19 0.72 12.31
C ARG A 169 -17.54 -0.27 13.27
N THR A 170 -16.46 -0.87 12.84
CA THR A 170 -15.62 -1.71 13.68
C THR A 170 -14.18 -1.22 13.57
N ILE A 171 -13.51 -1.08 14.70
CA ILE A 171 -12.06 -0.94 14.78
C ILE A 171 -11.52 -2.30 15.15
N GLU A 172 -10.77 -2.92 14.25
CA GLU A 172 -10.12 -4.19 14.50
C GLU A 172 -8.87 -4.00 15.35
N MET A 173 -8.57 -4.98 16.18
CA MET A 173 -7.32 -5.00 16.93
C MET A 173 -6.14 -5.20 15.98
N LEU A 174 -5.09 -4.42 16.19
CA LEU A 174 -3.83 -4.62 15.47
C LEU A 174 -3.30 -6.03 15.80
N SER A 175 -3.35 -6.93 14.82
CA SER A 175 -2.74 -8.25 14.95
C SER A 175 -1.25 -8.13 14.61
N ASP A 176 -0.37 -8.44 15.56
CA ASP A 176 1.05 -8.65 15.28
C ASP A 176 1.21 -9.90 14.40
N ASN A 177 0.96 -9.74 13.10
CA ASN A 177 1.43 -10.70 12.10
C ASN A 177 2.83 -10.26 11.68
N GLN A 178 3.81 -10.66 12.45
CA GLN A 178 5.20 -10.80 11.99
C GLN A 178 5.52 -12.27 11.82
#